data_0e741c89352f26a6a7db9e8ef685b185
#
_entry.id   0e741c89352f26a6a7db9e8ef685b185
#
_cell.length_a   1.000
_cell.length_b   1.000
_cell.length_c   1.000
_cell.angle_alpha   90.00
_cell.angle_beta   90.00
_cell.angle_gamma   90.00
#
_symmetry.space_group_name_H-M   'P 1'
#
loop_
_entity.id
_entity.type
_entity.pdbx_description
1 polymer ?
#
loop_
_entity_poly.entity_id
_entity_poly.type
_entity_poly.pdbx_seq_one_letter_code
_entity_poly.pdbx_strand_id
1 'polypeptide(L)'
;PDKLQGIRAAGAEAVRLDLLDASAVSAAVLEARPEAIVHQATALANARWGRGGLDRAFGMTNRLRTEGTDALLAAAREAGVGRFVAQSFAPYRYVREGGPVKTEDDPLDPRVPVTARQTFAAMSHLEHAVTEAGGIALRYGGFYGAANDGWAMLVRKRLYPIVGKGTGVMSVIHLDDAAAATVLALQHDGPAIYNVVDDEPAPVSEWLPVLADALGARPPRHLPTWLARLLAGEAAVMMGTEARGASNAKAKRELGWTLRYPSWRDGFFAVYGRGPGVKSVSPAPAVSVGTRT
;
A
#
# COMPACT_ATOMS: atom_id res chain seq x y z
N PRO A 1 0.53 2.92 -24.38
CA PRO A 1 0.45 4.31 -24.89
C PRO A 1 -0.29 5.23 -23.92
N ASP A 2 -1.47 4.83 -23.45
CA ASP A 2 -2.34 5.69 -22.64
C ASP A 2 -1.75 6.09 -21.28
N LYS A 3 -0.97 5.19 -20.66
CA LYS A 3 -0.32 5.49 -19.36
C LYS A 3 0.75 6.57 -19.48
N LEU A 4 1.55 6.56 -20.52
CA LEU A 4 2.58 7.60 -20.75
C LEU A 4 1.94 8.95 -21.02
N GLN A 5 0.82 8.99 -21.74
CA GLN A 5 0.08 10.22 -21.99
C GLN A 5 -0.51 10.78 -20.69
N GLY A 6 -1.05 9.93 -19.80
CA GLY A 6 -1.55 10.37 -18.49
C GLY A 6 -0.46 10.98 -17.62
N ILE A 7 0.76 10.41 -17.61
CA ILE A 7 1.90 10.97 -16.87
C ILE A 7 2.28 12.35 -17.41
N ARG A 8 2.37 12.50 -18.75
CA ARG A 8 2.66 13.80 -19.40
C ARG A 8 1.58 14.83 -19.14
N ALA A 9 0.31 14.43 -19.16
CA ALA A 9 -0.81 15.32 -18.85
C ALA A 9 -0.79 15.80 -17.39
N ALA A 10 -0.18 15.05 -16.48
CA ALA A 10 0.08 15.46 -15.10
C ALA A 10 1.32 16.37 -14.95
N GLY A 11 1.97 16.75 -16.04
CA GLY A 11 3.13 17.66 -16.04
C GLY A 11 4.48 16.98 -15.80
N ALA A 12 4.54 15.64 -15.83
CA ALA A 12 5.77 14.89 -15.62
C ALA A 12 6.35 14.36 -16.93
N GLU A 13 7.66 14.21 -17.00
CA GLU A 13 8.32 13.50 -18.09
C GLU A 13 8.08 11.99 -17.94
N ALA A 14 7.71 11.32 -19.04
CA ALA A 14 7.38 9.90 -19.06
C ALA A 14 8.44 9.10 -19.78
N VAL A 15 9.16 8.29 -19.03
CA VAL A 15 10.19 7.36 -19.54
C VAL A 15 9.67 5.93 -19.47
N ARG A 16 9.88 5.15 -20.53
CA ARG A 16 9.59 3.71 -20.54
C ARG A 16 10.82 2.96 -20.03
N LEU A 17 10.68 2.30 -18.88
CA LEU A 17 11.77 1.61 -18.22
C LEU A 17 11.30 0.24 -17.69
N ASP A 18 12.12 -0.79 -17.84
CA ASP A 18 11.99 -2.05 -17.10
C ASP A 18 12.88 -1.97 -15.86
N LEU A 19 12.27 -1.96 -14.67
CA LEU A 19 13.01 -1.89 -13.39
C LEU A 19 13.80 -3.17 -13.08
N LEU A 20 13.63 -4.23 -13.85
CA LEU A 20 14.42 -5.48 -13.74
C LEU A 20 15.65 -5.48 -14.65
N ASP A 21 15.81 -4.47 -15.50
CA ASP A 21 17.04 -4.21 -16.28
C ASP A 21 17.89 -3.16 -15.55
N ALA A 22 18.82 -3.62 -14.71
CA ALA A 22 19.67 -2.77 -13.88
C ALA A 22 20.49 -1.75 -14.70
N SER A 23 20.91 -2.11 -15.93
CA SER A 23 21.68 -1.21 -16.79
C SER A 23 20.82 -0.08 -17.34
N ALA A 24 19.59 -0.39 -17.74
CA ALA A 24 18.62 0.61 -18.18
C ALA A 24 18.19 1.53 -17.01
N VAL A 25 18.06 0.99 -15.80
CA VAL A 25 17.76 1.77 -14.58
C VAL A 25 18.90 2.74 -14.28
N SER A 26 20.16 2.30 -14.27
CA SER A 26 21.33 3.17 -14.05
C SER A 26 21.38 4.29 -15.08
N ALA A 27 21.28 3.97 -16.38
CA ALA A 27 21.29 4.96 -17.44
C ALA A 27 20.17 6.02 -17.28
N ALA A 28 18.94 5.58 -16.99
CA ALA A 28 17.81 6.49 -16.82
C ALA A 28 17.96 7.41 -15.59
N VAL A 29 18.48 6.90 -14.47
CA VAL A 29 18.70 7.70 -13.25
C VAL A 29 19.84 8.69 -13.45
N LEU A 30 20.95 8.29 -14.10
CA LEU A 30 22.07 9.18 -14.40
C LEU A 30 21.67 10.29 -15.38
N GLU A 31 20.81 9.99 -16.36
CA GLU A 31 20.28 11.00 -17.30
C GLU A 31 19.36 11.99 -16.60
N ALA A 32 18.41 11.47 -15.77
CA ALA A 32 17.44 12.29 -15.06
C ALA A 32 18.06 13.15 -13.94
N ARG A 33 19.18 12.72 -13.35
CA ARG A 33 19.87 13.40 -12.22
C ARG A 33 18.92 13.84 -11.11
N PRO A 34 18.09 12.94 -10.56
CA PRO A 34 17.07 13.31 -9.59
C PRO A 34 17.68 13.65 -8.23
N GLU A 35 17.08 14.59 -7.50
CA GLU A 35 17.42 14.89 -6.10
C GLU A 35 16.87 13.79 -5.15
N ALA A 36 15.76 13.16 -5.56
CA ALA A 36 15.08 12.10 -4.79
C ALA A 36 14.48 11.03 -5.70
N ILE A 37 14.40 9.81 -5.21
CA ILE A 37 13.70 8.70 -5.88
C ILE A 37 12.53 8.24 -5.02
N VAL A 38 11.34 8.11 -5.65
CA VAL A 38 10.15 7.52 -5.03
C VAL A 38 9.82 6.21 -5.73
N HIS A 39 10.08 5.09 -5.07
CA HIS A 39 9.83 3.75 -5.60
C HIS A 39 8.42 3.27 -5.25
N GLN A 40 7.47 3.45 -6.17
CA GLN A 40 6.07 3.02 -6.05
C GLN A 40 5.72 1.88 -7.02
N ALA A 41 6.72 1.26 -7.66
CA ALA A 41 6.48 0.27 -8.70
C ALA A 41 5.93 -1.03 -8.14
N THR A 42 4.77 -1.44 -8.64
CA THR A 42 4.12 -2.72 -8.39
C THR A 42 3.45 -3.26 -9.64
N ALA A 43 3.20 -4.55 -9.68
CA ALA A 43 2.43 -5.22 -10.74
C ALA A 43 1.06 -5.71 -10.24
N LEU A 44 0.50 -5.06 -9.20
CA LEU A 44 -0.75 -5.48 -8.54
C LEU A 44 -1.96 -5.46 -9.46
N ALA A 45 -2.00 -4.58 -10.46
CA ALA A 45 -3.08 -4.55 -11.45
C ALA A 45 -3.22 -5.85 -12.26
N ASN A 46 -2.15 -6.65 -12.32
CA ASN A 46 -2.11 -7.94 -13.02
C ASN A 46 -2.21 -9.13 -12.05
N ALA A 47 -2.42 -8.88 -10.75
CA ALA A 47 -2.47 -9.93 -9.74
C ALA A 47 -3.65 -10.90 -10.00
N ARG A 48 -3.34 -12.20 -10.05
CA ARG A 48 -4.34 -13.26 -10.22
C ARG A 48 -4.53 -13.99 -8.89
N TRP A 49 -5.61 -13.66 -8.22
CA TRP A 49 -5.99 -14.30 -6.97
C TRP A 49 -6.44 -15.75 -7.20
N GLY A 50 -6.07 -16.66 -6.28
CA GLY A 50 -6.46 -18.06 -6.36
C GLY A 50 -5.62 -18.98 -5.47
N ARG A 51 -5.68 -20.29 -5.72
CA ARG A 51 -5.03 -21.34 -4.91
C ARG A 51 -3.51 -21.21 -4.74
N GLY A 52 -2.83 -20.43 -5.57
CA GLY A 52 -1.39 -20.18 -5.47
C GLY A 52 -1.00 -19.19 -4.36
N GLY A 53 -1.97 -18.60 -3.66
CA GLY A 53 -1.75 -17.64 -2.57
C GLY A 53 -1.10 -16.33 -3.02
N LEU A 54 -0.53 -15.62 -2.05
CA LEU A 54 0.09 -14.31 -2.29
C LEU A 54 1.33 -14.41 -3.17
N ASP A 55 2.15 -15.44 -3.01
CA ASP A 55 3.41 -15.56 -3.75
C ASP A 55 3.19 -15.67 -5.25
N ARG A 56 2.17 -16.42 -5.67
CA ARG A 56 1.79 -16.50 -7.08
C ARG A 56 1.14 -15.22 -7.58
N ALA A 57 0.26 -14.61 -6.76
CA ALA A 57 -0.44 -13.38 -7.12
C ALA A 57 0.54 -12.21 -7.28
N PHE A 58 1.57 -12.13 -6.46
CA PHE A 58 2.51 -11.02 -6.39
C PHE A 58 3.90 -11.32 -6.92
N GLY A 59 4.12 -12.43 -7.63
CA GLY A 59 5.45 -12.84 -8.10
C GLY A 59 6.23 -11.73 -8.81
N MET A 60 5.62 -11.00 -9.74
CA MET A 60 6.26 -9.86 -10.39
C MET A 60 6.48 -8.68 -9.41
N THR A 61 5.52 -8.39 -8.54
CA THR A 61 5.67 -7.36 -7.51
C THR A 61 6.80 -7.70 -6.54
N ASN A 62 6.98 -8.99 -6.20
CA ASN A 62 8.07 -9.44 -5.34
C ASN A 62 9.43 -9.20 -5.98
N ARG A 63 9.57 -9.47 -7.30
CA ARG A 63 10.80 -9.13 -8.05
C ARG A 63 11.06 -7.63 -8.10
N LEU A 64 10.04 -6.81 -8.28
CA LEU A 64 10.19 -5.35 -8.23
C LEU A 64 10.62 -4.85 -6.85
N ARG A 65 10.16 -5.51 -5.77
CA ARG A 65 10.54 -5.19 -4.39
C ARG A 65 11.96 -5.68 -4.01
N THR A 66 12.49 -6.67 -4.70
CA THR A 66 13.86 -7.16 -4.50
C THR A 66 14.78 -6.60 -5.58
N GLU A 67 14.85 -7.23 -6.75
CA GLU A 67 15.72 -6.88 -7.87
C GLU A 67 15.55 -5.40 -8.30
N GLY A 68 14.30 -4.92 -8.39
CA GLY A 68 14.03 -3.53 -8.79
C GLY A 68 14.47 -2.51 -7.74
N THR A 69 14.29 -2.82 -6.44
CA THR A 69 14.79 -1.97 -5.35
C THR A 69 16.32 -1.92 -5.37
N ASP A 70 16.98 -3.07 -5.50
CA ASP A 70 18.45 -3.14 -5.51
C ASP A 70 19.03 -2.35 -6.69
N ALA A 71 18.43 -2.48 -7.89
CA ALA A 71 18.82 -1.71 -9.07
C ALA A 71 18.67 -0.20 -8.88
N LEU A 72 17.53 0.25 -8.31
CA LEU A 72 17.28 1.67 -8.03
C LEU A 72 18.22 2.22 -6.96
N LEU A 73 18.52 1.47 -5.89
CA LEU A 73 19.46 1.89 -4.85
C LEU A 73 20.90 1.96 -5.36
N ALA A 74 21.31 1.02 -6.23
CA ALA A 74 22.61 1.07 -6.87
C ALA A 74 22.75 2.31 -7.77
N ALA A 75 21.74 2.57 -8.62
CA ALA A 75 21.70 3.75 -9.47
C ALA A 75 21.63 5.06 -8.67
N ALA A 76 20.87 5.09 -7.57
CA ALA A 76 20.80 6.23 -6.66
C ALA A 76 22.17 6.58 -6.06
N ARG A 77 22.91 5.55 -5.62
CA ARG A 77 24.27 5.72 -5.08
C ARG A 77 25.24 6.26 -6.15
N GLU A 78 25.19 5.69 -7.34
CA GLU A 78 26.03 6.11 -8.47
C GLU A 78 25.76 7.55 -8.87
N ALA A 79 24.49 7.97 -8.89
CA ALA A 79 24.06 9.33 -9.24
C ALA A 79 24.15 10.35 -8.09
N GLY A 80 24.52 9.93 -6.89
CA GLY A 80 24.58 10.80 -5.72
C GLY A 80 23.21 11.29 -5.22
N VAL A 81 22.15 10.50 -5.41
CA VAL A 81 20.79 10.84 -4.98
C VAL A 81 20.71 10.87 -3.45
N GLY A 82 20.28 12.02 -2.91
CA GLY A 82 20.26 12.25 -1.47
C GLY A 82 19.07 11.61 -0.72
N ARG A 83 17.96 11.30 -1.41
CA ARG A 83 16.71 10.84 -0.77
C ARG A 83 16.08 9.67 -1.52
N PHE A 84 15.66 8.67 -0.74
CA PHE A 84 14.98 7.49 -1.29
C PHE A 84 13.76 7.15 -0.44
N VAL A 85 12.58 7.12 -1.06
CA VAL A 85 11.32 6.72 -0.41
C VAL A 85 10.73 5.53 -1.15
N ALA A 86 10.39 4.46 -0.44
CA ALA A 86 9.83 3.26 -1.06
C ALA A 86 8.50 2.82 -0.46
N GLN A 87 7.64 2.25 -1.32
CA GLN A 87 6.38 1.66 -0.93
C GLN A 87 6.58 0.27 -0.33
N SER A 88 6.14 0.09 0.91
CA SER A 88 5.89 -1.19 1.54
C SER A 88 4.40 -1.36 1.88
N PHE A 89 4.05 -2.35 2.69
CA PHE A 89 2.66 -2.67 3.00
C PHE A 89 2.49 -3.06 4.47
N ALA A 90 1.59 -2.40 5.20
CA ALA A 90 1.37 -2.62 6.63
C ALA A 90 0.54 -3.87 6.95
N PRO A 91 -0.59 -4.15 6.25
CA PRO A 91 -1.48 -5.24 6.62
C PRO A 91 -0.82 -6.60 6.66
N TYR A 92 -1.27 -7.44 7.59
CA TYR A 92 -0.96 -8.88 7.75
C TYR A 92 0.44 -9.25 8.21
N ARG A 93 1.31 -8.28 8.48
CA ARG A 93 2.75 -8.55 8.73
C ARG A 93 3.12 -8.66 10.18
N TYR A 94 2.35 -8.04 11.06
CA TYR A 94 2.67 -7.97 12.49
C TYR A 94 2.31 -9.25 13.25
N VAL A 95 3.04 -9.49 14.34
CA VAL A 95 2.73 -10.59 15.28
C VAL A 95 1.26 -10.53 15.71
N ARG A 96 0.65 -11.70 15.85
CA ARG A 96 -0.77 -11.85 16.17
C ARG A 96 -1.09 -11.79 17.66
N GLU A 97 -0.06 -11.85 18.50
CA GLU A 97 -0.17 -11.69 19.96
C GLU A 97 -0.35 -10.23 20.36
N GLY A 98 -0.93 -10.02 21.54
CA GLY A 98 -1.17 -8.70 22.12
C GLY A 98 -2.33 -7.96 21.49
N GLY A 99 -2.28 -6.63 21.52
CA GLY A 99 -3.35 -5.75 21.05
C GLY A 99 -3.66 -5.86 19.55
N PRO A 100 -4.85 -5.44 19.14
CA PRO A 100 -5.30 -5.54 17.75
C PRO A 100 -4.62 -4.53 16.81
N VAL A 101 -3.99 -3.49 17.34
CA VAL A 101 -3.29 -2.44 16.59
C VAL A 101 -1.82 -2.44 16.97
N LYS A 102 -0.95 -2.36 15.97
CA LYS A 102 0.51 -2.47 16.07
C LYS A 102 1.21 -1.20 15.61
N THR A 103 2.37 -0.95 16.16
CA THR A 103 3.27 0.14 15.75
C THR A 103 4.42 -0.39 14.90
N GLU A 104 5.27 0.49 14.42
CA GLU A 104 6.48 0.13 13.67
C GLU A 104 7.49 -0.65 14.52
N ASP A 105 7.44 -0.48 15.85
CA ASP A 105 8.33 -1.14 16.82
C ASP A 105 7.88 -2.58 17.16
N ASP A 106 6.62 -2.93 16.83
CA ASP A 106 6.13 -4.30 17.00
C ASP A 106 6.81 -5.24 15.99
N PRO A 107 7.18 -6.46 16.40
CA PRO A 107 7.84 -7.41 15.52
C PRO A 107 6.93 -7.90 14.40
N LEU A 108 7.54 -8.30 13.29
CA LEU A 108 6.85 -8.99 12.21
C LEU A 108 6.62 -10.47 12.60
N ASP A 109 5.48 -11.03 12.20
CA ASP A 109 5.11 -12.42 12.55
C ASP A 109 5.99 -13.42 11.78
N PRO A 110 6.75 -14.28 12.47
CA PRO A 110 7.55 -15.32 11.83
C PRO A 110 6.68 -16.46 11.26
N ARG A 111 5.43 -16.59 11.69
CA ARG A 111 4.50 -17.64 11.27
C ARG A 111 3.80 -17.28 9.96
N VAL A 112 4.59 -17.17 8.90
CA VAL A 112 4.08 -16.82 7.57
C VAL A 112 3.53 -18.06 6.87
N PRO A 113 2.30 -18.00 6.32
CA PRO A 113 1.77 -19.07 5.46
C PRO A 113 2.74 -19.40 4.31
N VAL A 114 2.89 -20.68 4.00
CA VAL A 114 3.84 -21.15 2.96
C VAL A 114 3.66 -20.41 1.63
N THR A 115 2.40 -20.13 1.27
CA THR A 115 2.03 -19.44 0.02
C THR A 115 2.15 -17.90 0.08
N ALA A 116 2.75 -17.37 1.14
CA ALA A 116 3.00 -15.93 1.35
C ALA A 116 4.47 -15.63 1.72
N ARG A 117 5.32 -16.65 1.85
CA ARG A 117 6.71 -16.50 2.33
C ARG A 117 7.55 -15.60 1.46
N GLN A 118 7.49 -15.78 0.13
CA GLN A 118 8.25 -14.96 -0.81
C GLN A 118 7.76 -13.50 -0.78
N THR A 119 6.45 -13.29 -0.67
CA THR A 119 5.86 -11.95 -0.61
C THR A 119 6.29 -11.20 0.67
N PHE A 120 6.28 -11.88 1.82
CA PHE A 120 6.73 -11.27 3.08
C PHE A 120 8.25 -11.02 3.07
N ALA A 121 9.03 -11.97 2.56
CA ALA A 121 10.48 -11.82 2.41
C ALA A 121 10.84 -10.64 1.50
N ALA A 122 10.14 -10.49 0.37
CA ALA A 122 10.37 -9.38 -0.57
C ALA A 122 10.05 -8.01 0.06
N MET A 123 8.99 -7.91 0.87
CA MET A 123 8.68 -6.68 1.61
C MET A 123 9.76 -6.38 2.67
N SER A 124 10.23 -7.39 3.40
CA SER A 124 11.30 -7.24 4.39
C SER A 124 12.63 -6.86 3.76
N HIS A 125 12.96 -7.45 2.58
CA HIS A 125 14.15 -7.08 1.81
C HIS A 125 14.11 -5.59 1.41
N LEU A 126 13.00 -5.13 0.82
CA LEU A 126 12.84 -3.73 0.43
C LEU A 126 13.04 -2.80 1.63
N GLU A 127 12.33 -3.06 2.76
CA GLU A 127 12.44 -2.22 3.96
C GLU A 127 13.87 -2.16 4.50
N HIS A 128 14.54 -3.31 4.58
CA HIS A 128 15.91 -3.41 5.05
C HIS A 128 16.88 -2.68 4.11
N ALA A 129 16.87 -2.99 2.81
CA ALA A 129 17.75 -2.37 1.84
C ALA A 129 17.59 -0.84 1.77
N VAL A 130 16.34 -0.36 1.84
CA VAL A 130 16.03 1.08 1.81
C VAL A 130 16.53 1.77 3.08
N THR A 131 16.29 1.20 4.26
CA THR A 131 16.75 1.79 5.53
C THR A 131 18.25 1.71 5.72
N GLU A 132 18.91 0.64 5.27
CA GLU A 132 20.39 0.56 5.25
C GLU A 132 21.01 1.65 4.35
N ALA A 133 20.32 2.00 3.26
CA ALA A 133 20.75 3.09 2.39
C ALA A 133 20.39 4.50 2.92
N GLY A 134 19.86 4.61 4.14
CA GLY A 134 19.43 5.87 4.73
C GLY A 134 18.07 6.37 4.24
N GLY A 135 17.32 5.56 3.50
CA GLY A 135 16.01 5.92 2.94
C GLY A 135 14.84 5.66 3.89
N ILE A 136 13.64 5.95 3.41
CA ILE A 136 12.38 5.81 4.15
C ILE A 136 11.49 4.76 3.48
N ALA A 137 10.99 3.79 4.25
CA ALA A 137 9.99 2.84 3.81
C ALA A 137 8.60 3.21 4.36
N LEU A 138 7.61 3.34 3.47
CA LEU A 138 6.23 3.65 3.82
C LEU A 138 5.38 2.39 3.75
N ARG A 139 4.94 1.89 4.90
CA ARG A 139 4.00 0.77 5.03
C ARG A 139 2.58 1.27 4.85
N TYR A 140 2.10 1.29 3.62
CA TYR A 140 0.74 1.72 3.34
C TYR A 140 -0.30 0.70 3.79
N GLY A 141 -1.46 1.20 4.22
CA GLY A 141 -2.69 0.43 4.38
C GLY A 141 -3.24 -0.05 3.04
N GLY A 142 -4.37 -0.72 3.09
CA GLY A 142 -5.12 -1.06 1.88
C GLY A 142 -5.65 0.21 1.20
N PHE A 143 -5.26 0.45 -0.04
CA PHE A 143 -5.65 1.66 -0.77
C PHE A 143 -7.13 1.67 -1.14
N TYR A 144 -7.78 2.82 -0.98
CA TYR A 144 -9.07 3.14 -1.57
C TYR A 144 -9.07 4.57 -2.13
N GLY A 145 -10.07 4.91 -2.94
CA GLY A 145 -10.19 6.25 -3.50
C GLY A 145 -10.01 6.34 -5.00
N ALA A 146 -9.70 5.23 -5.69
CA ALA A 146 -9.67 5.19 -7.13
C ALA A 146 -11.03 4.74 -7.72
N ALA A 147 -11.44 5.35 -8.82
CA ALA A 147 -12.71 5.00 -9.49
C ALA A 147 -12.82 3.52 -9.90
N ASN A 148 -11.70 2.85 -10.12
CA ASN A 148 -11.60 1.45 -10.53
C ASN A 148 -10.75 0.63 -9.55
N ASP A 149 -10.92 0.82 -8.23
CA ASP A 149 -10.20 -0.01 -7.29
C ASP A 149 -10.69 -1.46 -7.32
N GLY A 150 -9.74 -2.39 -7.18
CA GLY A 150 -10.02 -3.81 -7.27
C GLY A 150 -10.93 -4.32 -6.15
N TRP A 151 -10.96 -3.63 -5.00
CA TRP A 151 -11.81 -3.97 -3.87
C TRP A 151 -13.27 -3.68 -4.15
N ALA A 152 -13.57 -2.48 -4.68
CA ALA A 152 -14.93 -2.10 -5.08
C ALA A 152 -15.52 -3.12 -6.05
N MET A 153 -14.73 -3.59 -7.02
CA MET A 153 -15.16 -4.62 -7.97
C MET A 153 -15.44 -5.96 -7.26
N LEU A 154 -14.56 -6.42 -6.37
CA LEU A 154 -14.74 -7.68 -5.65
C LEU A 154 -15.96 -7.64 -4.73
N VAL A 155 -16.19 -6.51 -4.06
CA VAL A 155 -17.34 -6.31 -3.18
C VAL A 155 -18.65 -6.29 -3.99
N ARG A 156 -18.72 -5.52 -5.08
CA ARG A 156 -19.90 -5.49 -5.97
C ARG A 156 -20.26 -6.89 -6.52
N LYS A 157 -19.23 -7.69 -6.83
CA LYS A 157 -19.40 -9.08 -7.30
C LYS A 157 -19.60 -10.09 -6.16
N ARG A 158 -19.58 -9.65 -4.90
CA ARG A 158 -19.67 -10.52 -3.71
C ARG A 158 -18.58 -11.61 -3.67
N LEU A 159 -17.40 -11.29 -4.20
CA LEU A 159 -16.22 -12.17 -4.23
C LEU A 159 -15.27 -11.89 -3.06
N TYR A 160 -15.58 -10.92 -2.19
CA TYR A 160 -14.86 -10.64 -0.97
C TYR A 160 -15.75 -11.01 0.23
N PRO A 161 -15.67 -12.25 0.75
CA PRO A 161 -16.50 -12.70 1.87
C PRO A 161 -15.87 -12.33 3.23
N ILE A 162 -16.70 -12.28 4.27
CA ILE A 162 -16.26 -12.30 5.66
C ILE A 162 -15.88 -13.74 6.01
N VAL A 163 -14.60 -13.99 6.27
CA VAL A 163 -14.10 -15.31 6.64
C VAL A 163 -14.29 -15.53 8.14
N GLY A 164 -14.96 -16.63 8.51
CA GLY A 164 -15.27 -16.94 9.90
C GLY A 164 -16.07 -15.83 10.57
N LYS A 165 -15.56 -15.31 11.68
CA LYS A 165 -16.14 -14.16 12.41
C LYS A 165 -15.66 -12.81 11.87
N GLY A 166 -14.70 -12.77 10.93
CA GLY A 166 -14.16 -11.52 10.37
C GLY A 166 -13.38 -10.70 11.39
N THR A 167 -12.71 -11.34 12.33
CA THR A 167 -11.98 -10.69 13.44
C THR A 167 -10.61 -10.16 13.08
N GLY A 168 -10.11 -10.48 11.88
CA GLY A 168 -8.86 -9.90 11.39
C GLY A 168 -9.00 -8.39 11.23
N VAL A 169 -8.09 -7.64 11.85
CA VAL A 169 -8.08 -6.17 11.82
C VAL A 169 -7.27 -5.69 10.63
N MET A 170 -7.84 -4.79 9.88
CA MET A 170 -7.23 -4.18 8.71
C MET A 170 -7.10 -2.67 8.88
N SER A 171 -6.06 -2.12 8.32
CA SER A 171 -5.88 -0.69 8.16
C SER A 171 -5.95 -0.34 6.69
N VAL A 172 -6.64 0.73 6.37
CA VAL A 172 -6.78 1.27 5.02
C VAL A 172 -6.22 2.68 4.94
N ILE A 173 -6.12 3.22 3.74
CA ILE A 173 -5.68 4.60 3.51
C ILE A 173 -6.28 5.14 2.21
N HIS A 174 -6.75 6.38 2.24
CA HIS A 174 -7.15 7.08 1.03
C HIS A 174 -5.93 7.46 0.18
N LEU A 175 -6.05 7.37 -1.14
CA LEU A 175 -4.94 7.67 -2.06
C LEU A 175 -4.39 9.09 -1.89
N ASP A 176 -5.24 10.10 -1.65
CA ASP A 176 -4.79 11.48 -1.45
C ASP A 176 -3.93 11.60 -0.17
N ASP A 177 -4.35 10.93 0.91
CA ASP A 177 -3.61 10.94 2.17
C ASP A 177 -2.29 10.16 2.08
N ALA A 178 -2.29 9.06 1.33
CA ALA A 178 -1.07 8.32 1.03
C ALA A 178 -0.07 9.16 0.22
N ALA A 179 -0.57 9.88 -0.79
CA ALA A 179 0.26 10.80 -1.58
C ALA A 179 0.81 11.94 -0.73
N ALA A 180 0.00 12.54 0.15
CA ALA A 180 0.44 13.59 1.06
C ALA A 180 1.55 13.09 2.01
N ALA A 181 1.38 11.90 2.61
CA ALA A 181 2.42 11.28 3.44
C ALA A 181 3.72 11.03 2.65
N THR A 182 3.62 10.61 1.39
CA THR A 182 4.78 10.39 0.52
C THR A 182 5.56 11.70 0.27
N VAL A 183 4.85 12.78 -0.01
CA VAL A 183 5.47 14.10 -0.23
C VAL A 183 6.15 14.60 1.05
N LEU A 184 5.53 14.43 2.22
CA LEU A 184 6.13 14.79 3.50
C LEU A 184 7.37 13.94 3.81
N ALA A 185 7.33 12.63 3.51
CA ALA A 185 8.49 11.76 3.68
C ALA A 185 9.71 12.19 2.83
N LEU A 186 9.49 12.79 1.65
CA LEU A 186 10.57 13.36 0.84
C LEU A 186 11.25 14.58 1.49
N GLN A 187 10.62 15.21 2.47
CA GLN A 187 11.17 16.36 3.21
C GLN A 187 11.87 15.94 4.50
N HIS A 188 11.79 14.66 4.85
CA HIS A 188 12.38 14.09 6.05
C HIS A 188 13.66 13.32 5.73
N ASP A 189 14.60 13.36 6.70
CA ASP A 189 15.80 12.55 6.63
C ASP A 189 15.51 11.13 7.18
N GLY A 190 16.05 10.12 6.48
CA GLY A 190 16.01 8.73 6.93
C GLY A 190 17.21 8.36 7.82
N PRO A 191 17.36 7.09 8.23
CA PRO A 191 16.46 6.00 7.88
C PRO A 191 15.19 5.97 8.74
N ALA A 192 14.07 5.59 8.14
CA ALA A 192 12.83 5.40 8.89
C ALA A 192 11.86 4.41 8.22
N ILE A 193 10.95 3.86 9.02
CA ILE A 193 9.76 3.14 8.56
C ILE A 193 8.54 3.82 9.17
N TYR A 194 7.51 4.08 8.36
CA TYR A 194 6.26 4.66 8.80
C TYR A 194 5.06 3.83 8.33
N ASN A 195 4.11 3.58 9.23
CA ASN A 195 2.79 3.10 8.87
C ASN A 195 1.94 4.27 8.35
N VAL A 196 1.52 4.19 7.10
CA VAL A 196 0.69 5.19 6.44
C VAL A 196 -0.71 4.62 6.26
N VAL A 197 -1.53 4.80 7.28
CA VAL A 197 -2.88 4.24 7.43
C VAL A 197 -3.82 5.31 8.00
N ASP A 198 -5.14 5.09 7.90
CA ASP A 198 -6.10 5.96 8.58
C ASP A 198 -6.10 5.77 10.12
N ASP A 199 -6.93 6.55 10.83
CA ASP A 199 -6.96 6.55 12.30
C ASP A 199 -7.78 5.38 12.89
N GLU A 200 -8.46 4.59 12.04
CA GLU A 200 -9.46 3.62 12.49
C GLU A 200 -9.20 2.19 11.96
N PRO A 201 -8.16 1.50 12.44
CA PRO A 201 -8.00 0.07 12.14
C PRO A 201 -9.22 -0.71 12.63
N ALA A 202 -9.82 -1.51 11.76
CA ALA A 202 -11.09 -2.17 12.09
C ALA A 202 -11.13 -3.64 11.64
N PRO A 203 -11.93 -4.50 12.35
CA PRO A 203 -12.20 -5.86 11.91
C PRO A 203 -12.89 -5.91 10.54
N VAL A 204 -12.60 -6.95 9.77
CA VAL A 204 -13.26 -7.17 8.46
C VAL A 204 -14.78 -7.20 8.59
N SER A 205 -15.30 -7.73 9.70
CA SER A 205 -16.74 -7.76 10.00
C SER A 205 -17.37 -6.38 10.17
N GLU A 206 -16.59 -5.33 10.42
CA GLU A 206 -17.07 -3.96 10.56
C GLU A 206 -16.95 -3.16 9.26
N TRP A 207 -15.74 -3.07 8.70
CA TRP A 207 -15.50 -2.18 7.56
C TRP A 207 -16.08 -2.72 6.25
N LEU A 208 -16.10 -4.05 6.04
CA LEU A 208 -16.54 -4.62 4.76
C LEU A 208 -18.05 -4.44 4.49
N PRO A 209 -18.96 -4.57 5.47
CA PRO A 209 -20.36 -4.20 5.29
C PRO A 209 -20.58 -2.73 4.96
N VAL A 210 -19.82 -1.81 5.60
CA VAL A 210 -19.90 -0.37 5.32
C VAL A 210 -19.40 -0.04 3.92
N LEU A 211 -18.31 -0.67 3.48
CA LEU A 211 -17.85 -0.54 2.09
C LEU A 211 -18.91 -1.05 1.10
N ALA A 212 -19.56 -2.18 1.40
CA ALA A 212 -20.62 -2.70 0.54
C ALA A 212 -21.81 -1.72 0.48
N ASP A 213 -22.20 -1.11 1.58
CA ASP A 213 -23.25 -0.10 1.62
C ASP A 213 -22.87 1.15 0.83
N ALA A 214 -21.68 1.72 1.05
CA ALA A 214 -21.18 2.86 0.29
C ALA A 214 -21.15 2.61 -1.24
N LEU A 215 -20.89 1.37 -1.65
CA LEU A 215 -20.90 0.93 -3.06
C LEU A 215 -22.31 0.65 -3.60
N GLY A 216 -23.37 0.70 -2.78
CA GLY A 216 -24.71 0.24 -3.14
C GLY A 216 -24.76 -1.25 -3.49
N ALA A 217 -23.85 -2.04 -2.91
CA ALA A 217 -23.74 -3.46 -3.15
C ALA A 217 -24.51 -4.26 -2.09
N ARG A 218 -24.82 -5.53 -2.42
CA ARG A 218 -25.43 -6.44 -1.44
C ARG A 218 -24.44 -6.73 -0.32
N PRO A 219 -24.90 -6.98 0.93
CA PRO A 219 -24.03 -7.34 2.05
C PRO A 219 -23.08 -8.49 1.74
N PRO A 220 -21.87 -8.49 2.28
CA PRO A 220 -20.89 -9.56 2.06
C PRO A 220 -21.42 -10.91 2.58
N ARG A 221 -20.98 -12.00 1.96
CA ARG A 221 -21.31 -13.35 2.41
C ARG A 221 -20.37 -13.75 3.54
N HIS A 222 -20.87 -14.55 4.50
CA HIS A 222 -20.02 -15.23 5.44
C HIS A 222 -19.50 -16.54 4.83
N LEU A 223 -18.23 -16.81 5.00
CA LEU A 223 -17.56 -18.02 4.53
C LEU A 223 -16.91 -18.74 5.73
N PRO A 224 -17.29 -19.97 6.04
CA PRO A 224 -16.62 -20.74 7.10
C PRO A 224 -15.12 -20.85 6.84
N THR A 225 -14.31 -20.82 7.90
CA THR A 225 -12.84 -20.81 7.80
C THR A 225 -12.28 -22.02 7.04
N TRP A 226 -12.88 -23.22 7.24
CA TRP A 226 -12.45 -24.42 6.54
C TRP A 226 -12.67 -24.31 5.03
N LEU A 227 -13.77 -23.70 4.60
CA LEU A 227 -14.09 -23.49 3.18
C LEU A 227 -13.21 -22.39 2.58
N ALA A 228 -12.95 -21.30 3.32
CA ALA A 228 -12.00 -20.27 2.92
C ALA A 228 -10.59 -20.85 2.73
N ARG A 229 -10.14 -21.73 3.63
CA ARG A 229 -8.86 -22.43 3.52
C ARG A 229 -8.77 -23.29 2.27
N LEU A 230 -9.84 -23.99 1.92
CA LEU A 230 -9.90 -24.82 0.72
C LEU A 230 -9.90 -24.00 -0.58
N LEU A 231 -10.63 -22.88 -0.63
CA LEU A 231 -10.83 -22.07 -1.83
C LEU A 231 -9.72 -21.03 -2.07
N ALA A 232 -9.24 -20.40 -1.00
CA ALA A 232 -8.33 -19.25 -1.07
C ALA A 232 -7.02 -19.44 -0.26
N GLY A 233 -6.88 -20.55 0.47
CA GLY A 233 -5.68 -20.91 1.21
C GLY A 233 -5.59 -20.30 2.61
N GLU A 234 -4.52 -20.68 3.32
CA GLU A 234 -4.24 -20.26 4.70
C GLU A 234 -4.12 -18.73 4.85
N ALA A 235 -3.49 -18.07 3.88
CA ALA A 235 -3.32 -16.61 3.91
C ALA A 235 -4.66 -15.87 3.98
N ALA A 236 -5.69 -16.33 3.27
CA ALA A 236 -7.01 -15.72 3.31
C ALA A 236 -7.69 -15.88 4.68
N VAL A 237 -7.48 -17.03 5.34
CA VAL A 237 -7.97 -17.26 6.70
C VAL A 237 -7.25 -16.34 7.69
N MET A 238 -5.92 -16.27 7.64
CA MET A 238 -5.10 -15.39 8.47
C MET A 238 -5.53 -13.92 8.32
N MET A 239 -5.68 -13.47 7.08
CA MET A 239 -6.12 -12.10 6.78
C MET A 239 -7.52 -11.80 7.33
N GLY A 240 -8.44 -12.74 7.21
CA GLY A 240 -9.82 -12.55 7.63
C GLY A 240 -10.07 -12.71 9.12
N THR A 241 -9.18 -13.39 9.86
CA THR A 241 -9.47 -13.77 11.25
C THR A 241 -8.40 -13.41 12.27
N GLU A 242 -7.13 -13.23 11.87
CA GLU A 242 -6.00 -13.11 12.79
C GLU A 242 -5.16 -11.86 12.56
N ALA A 243 -5.27 -11.20 11.41
CA ALA A 243 -4.49 -10.02 11.07
C ALA A 243 -4.60 -8.93 12.13
N ARG A 244 -3.55 -8.14 12.27
CA ARG A 244 -3.49 -6.96 13.13
C ARG A 244 -3.43 -5.70 12.29
N GLY A 245 -4.11 -4.65 12.77
CA GLY A 245 -4.04 -3.32 12.21
C GLY A 245 -2.73 -2.61 12.56
N ALA A 246 -2.50 -1.47 11.95
CA ALA A 246 -1.34 -0.64 12.17
C ALA A 246 -1.73 0.74 12.69
N SER A 247 -0.88 1.33 13.54
CA SER A 247 -1.00 2.70 14.04
C SER A 247 -0.20 3.65 13.15
N ASN A 248 -0.76 4.82 12.86
CA ASN A 248 -0.10 5.90 12.14
C ASN A 248 0.51 6.97 13.05
N ALA A 249 0.51 6.75 14.37
CA ALA A 249 0.90 7.77 15.35
C ALA A 249 2.33 8.29 15.13
N LYS A 250 3.27 7.43 14.69
CA LYS A 250 4.64 7.81 14.37
C LYS A 250 4.69 8.73 13.15
N ALA A 251 4.02 8.38 12.05
CA ALA A 251 3.97 9.20 10.86
C ALA A 251 3.36 10.58 11.13
N LYS A 252 2.25 10.65 11.88
CA LYS A 252 1.63 11.93 12.28
C LYS A 252 2.58 12.81 13.10
N ARG A 253 3.26 12.23 14.07
CA ARG A 253 4.16 12.95 14.96
C ARG A 253 5.42 13.44 14.26
N GLU A 254 6.05 12.59 13.47
CA GLU A 254 7.38 12.87 12.90
C GLU A 254 7.30 13.59 11.55
N LEU A 255 6.35 13.25 10.68
CA LEU A 255 6.17 13.91 9.40
C LEU A 255 5.27 15.16 9.49
N GLY A 256 4.61 15.43 10.62
CA GLY A 256 3.59 16.46 10.72
C GLY A 256 2.37 16.17 9.85
N TRP A 257 2.14 14.90 9.52
CA TRP A 257 1.10 14.46 8.60
C TRP A 257 -0.30 14.52 9.22
N THR A 258 -1.23 15.10 8.47
CA THR A 258 -2.65 15.15 8.80
C THR A 258 -3.46 14.50 7.70
N LEU A 259 -4.49 13.74 8.08
CA LEU A 259 -5.35 13.06 7.13
C LEU A 259 -6.52 13.95 6.73
N ARG A 260 -6.85 13.91 5.44
CA ARG A 260 -8.10 14.44 4.90
C ARG A 260 -9.28 13.50 5.16
N TYR A 261 -8.99 12.19 5.17
CA TYR A 261 -9.94 11.11 5.44
C TYR A 261 -9.46 10.29 6.65
N PRO A 262 -9.66 10.81 7.88
CA PRO A 262 -9.14 10.16 9.08
C PRO A 262 -9.83 8.83 9.40
N SER A 263 -11.02 8.60 8.84
CA SER A 263 -11.78 7.36 8.99
C SER A 263 -12.26 6.84 7.64
N TRP A 264 -12.11 5.53 7.42
CA TRP A 264 -12.71 4.83 6.28
C TRP A 264 -14.24 4.94 6.25
N ARG A 265 -14.89 5.18 7.40
CA ARG A 265 -16.35 5.31 7.48
C ARG A 265 -16.82 6.46 6.60
N ASP A 266 -16.26 7.63 6.80
CA ASP A 266 -16.57 8.81 6.01
C ASP A 266 -15.92 8.74 4.62
N GLY A 267 -14.69 8.23 4.54
CA GLY A 267 -13.93 8.10 3.30
C GLY A 267 -14.62 7.22 2.26
N PHE A 268 -15.19 6.08 2.63
CA PHE A 268 -15.91 5.22 1.70
C PHE A 268 -17.14 5.90 1.13
N PHE A 269 -17.93 6.58 1.95
CA PHE A 269 -19.11 7.31 1.46
C PHE A 269 -18.72 8.52 0.63
N ALA A 270 -17.65 9.23 0.98
CA ALA A 270 -17.16 10.37 0.19
C ALA A 270 -16.72 9.94 -1.22
N VAL A 271 -16.12 8.74 -1.35
CA VAL A 271 -15.60 8.23 -2.63
C VAL A 271 -16.66 7.49 -3.44
N TYR A 272 -17.44 6.62 -2.80
CA TYR A 272 -18.33 5.68 -3.49
C TYR A 272 -19.81 5.98 -3.29
N GLY A 273 -20.17 6.82 -2.31
CA GLY A 273 -21.56 7.09 -1.95
C GLY A 273 -22.33 7.75 -3.09
N ARG A 274 -23.50 7.19 -3.43
CA ARG A 274 -24.47 7.79 -4.36
C ARG A 274 -25.43 8.70 -3.59
N GLY A 275 -24.94 9.71 -2.86
CA GLY A 275 -25.81 10.73 -2.30
C GLY A 275 -26.12 11.80 -3.35
N PRO A 276 -27.38 12.28 -3.49
CA PRO A 276 -27.64 13.50 -4.24
C PRO A 276 -27.01 14.67 -3.47
N GLY A 277 -25.82 15.11 -3.89
CA GLY A 277 -25.17 16.28 -3.29
C GLY A 277 -23.70 16.15 -2.92
N VAL A 278 -23.07 14.99 -3.05
CA VAL A 278 -21.61 14.91 -2.92
C VAL A 278 -21.00 15.49 -4.19
N LYS A 279 -20.71 16.80 -4.17
CA LYS A 279 -19.88 17.45 -5.19
C LYS A 279 -18.54 16.69 -5.18
N SER A 280 -18.09 16.31 -6.38
CA SER A 280 -16.71 15.86 -6.58
C SER A 280 -15.79 16.87 -5.88
N VAL A 281 -15.14 16.43 -4.80
CA VAL A 281 -14.19 17.28 -4.10
C VAL A 281 -13.04 17.48 -5.08
N SER A 282 -12.87 18.71 -5.55
CA SER A 282 -11.75 19.10 -6.42
C SER A 282 -10.44 18.60 -5.82
N PRO A 283 -9.49 18.14 -6.67
CA PRO A 283 -8.16 17.78 -6.19
C PRO A 283 -7.59 18.93 -5.36
N ALA A 284 -6.94 18.61 -4.25
CA ALA A 284 -6.29 19.58 -3.42
C ALA A 284 -5.31 20.42 -4.28
N PRO A 285 -5.14 21.71 -3.98
CA PRO A 285 -4.12 22.52 -4.65
C PRO A 285 -2.77 21.85 -4.44
N ALA A 286 -1.99 21.77 -5.51
CA ALA A 286 -0.64 21.22 -5.48
C ALA A 286 0.14 21.90 -4.32
N VAL A 287 0.67 21.08 -3.41
CA VAL A 287 1.57 21.56 -2.37
C VAL A 287 2.79 22.13 -3.10
N SER A 288 2.95 23.45 -3.08
CA SER A 288 4.14 24.09 -3.63
C SER A 288 5.33 23.68 -2.76
N VAL A 289 6.21 22.88 -3.31
CA VAL A 289 7.52 22.61 -2.72
C VAL A 289 8.30 23.91 -2.79
N GLY A 290 8.35 24.63 -1.69
CA GLY A 290 9.18 25.83 -1.57
C GLY A 290 10.65 25.41 -1.71
N THR A 291 11.28 25.82 -2.81
CA THR A 291 12.73 25.79 -2.95
C THR A 291 13.32 26.69 -1.88
N ARG A 292 13.93 26.09 -0.84
CA ARG A 292 14.84 26.83 0.03
C ARG A 292 16.13 27.06 -0.76
N THR A 293 16.35 28.31 -1.12
CA THR A 293 17.64 28.86 -1.62
C THR A 293 18.70 28.76 -0.53
#